data_974e47c147eeacabb36389433c32aede
#
_entry.id   974e47c147eeacabb36389433c32aede
#
_cell.length_a   1.000
_cell.length_b   1.000
_cell.length_c   1.000
_cell.angle_alpha   90.00
_cell.angle_beta   90.00
_cell.angle_gamma   90.00
#
_symmetry.space_group_name_H-M   'P 1'
#
loop_
_entity.id
_entity.type
_entity.pdbx_description
1 polymer ?
#
loop_
_entity_poly.entity_id
_entity_poly.type
_entity_poly.pdbx_seq_one_letter_code
_entity_poly.pdbx_strand_id
1 'polypeptide(L)'
;CSKIVFQSIAILTAVALVYLFREKAIELFTISICIANTAIMLLSIPGYGFAASIQSLVTCLITFGDADGYALQLEIHDVTFVCGQMILYYAVFAPRTTRQEKRKRWLYLLLCCWFFLVGMKRIAIPAVVLFVLIALLLRKRKIPGWFYPAVGVCCILFFLAFLYCVRYGVISRLLNSFGIDMMGRDYLWSMANPYYEFSITYIGRGL
;
A
#
# COMPACT_ATOMS: atom_id res chain seq x y z
N CYS A 1 6.88 18.74 12.71
CA CYS A 1 5.72 18.71 13.64
C CYS A 1 4.37 18.44 12.96
N SER A 2 4.08 19.01 11.77
CA SER A 2 2.79 18.82 11.09
C SER A 2 2.47 17.36 10.75
N LYS A 3 3.44 16.58 10.28
CA LYS A 3 3.25 15.17 9.93
C LYS A 3 2.88 14.29 11.13
N ILE A 4 3.49 14.55 12.31
CA ILE A 4 3.17 13.79 13.54
C ILE A 4 1.74 14.10 13.98
N VAL A 5 1.33 15.35 13.95
CA VAL A 5 -0.04 15.77 14.29
C VAL A 5 -1.04 15.12 13.32
N PHE A 6 -0.76 15.16 12.02
CA PHE A 6 -1.62 14.54 11.02
C PHE A 6 -1.76 13.03 11.20
N GLN A 7 -0.66 12.32 11.46
CA GLN A 7 -0.68 10.89 11.74
C GLN A 7 -1.45 10.56 13.03
N SER A 8 -1.27 11.37 14.08
CA SER A 8 -2.01 11.19 15.34
C SER A 8 -3.52 11.38 15.13
N ILE A 9 -3.93 12.40 14.37
CA ILE A 9 -5.34 12.62 14.02
C ILE A 9 -5.87 11.44 13.20
N ALA A 10 -5.12 10.92 12.23
CA ALA A 10 -5.53 9.78 11.43
C ALA A 10 -5.75 8.52 12.28
N ILE A 11 -4.84 8.24 13.23
CA ILE A 11 -4.98 7.11 14.17
C ILE A 11 -6.23 7.30 15.06
N LEU A 12 -6.41 8.47 15.64
CA LEU A 12 -7.59 8.77 16.49
C LEU A 12 -8.88 8.64 15.69
N THR A 13 -8.91 9.12 14.45
CA THR A 13 -10.07 8.98 13.55
C THR A 13 -10.34 7.51 13.25
N ALA A 14 -9.31 6.71 12.96
CA ALA A 14 -9.46 5.28 12.72
C ALA A 14 -10.03 4.56 13.95
N VAL A 15 -9.51 4.86 15.15
CA VAL A 15 -10.02 4.29 16.41
C VAL A 15 -11.48 4.71 16.65
N ALA A 16 -11.82 5.97 16.44
CA ALA A 16 -13.19 6.47 16.58
C ALA A 16 -14.15 5.79 15.59
N LEU A 17 -13.75 5.60 14.33
CA LEU A 17 -14.55 4.89 13.33
C LEU A 17 -14.78 3.43 13.73
N VAL A 18 -13.76 2.73 14.19
CA VAL A 18 -13.89 1.35 14.65
C VAL A 18 -14.80 1.27 15.89
N TYR A 19 -14.66 2.21 16.82
CA TYR A 19 -15.49 2.27 18.02
C TYR A 19 -16.98 2.53 17.69
N LEU A 20 -17.27 3.47 16.78
CA LEU A 20 -18.62 3.87 16.41
C LEU A 20 -19.31 2.86 15.51
N PHE A 21 -18.61 2.32 14.53
CA PHE A 21 -19.21 1.48 13.48
C PHE A 21 -18.92 -0.01 13.62
N ARG A 22 -18.00 -0.39 14.52
CA ARG A 22 -17.64 -1.78 14.83
C ARG A 22 -17.46 -2.61 13.54
N GLU A 23 -18.29 -3.64 13.35
CA GLU A 23 -18.19 -4.57 12.22
C GLU A 23 -18.39 -3.90 10.85
N LYS A 24 -19.08 -2.76 10.79
CA LYS A 24 -19.31 -2.01 9.55
C LYS A 24 -18.18 -1.04 9.20
N ALA A 25 -17.22 -0.83 10.12
CA ALA A 25 -16.14 0.15 9.91
C ALA A 25 -15.34 -0.11 8.63
N ILE A 26 -15.01 -1.38 8.36
CA ILE A 26 -14.25 -1.76 7.16
C ILE A 26 -15.07 -1.56 5.88
N GLU A 27 -16.36 -1.87 5.91
CA GLU A 27 -17.26 -1.67 4.77
C GLU A 27 -17.38 -0.18 4.44
N LEU A 28 -17.62 0.67 5.43
CA LEU A 28 -17.70 2.12 5.28
C LEU A 28 -16.39 2.72 4.78
N PHE A 29 -15.28 2.28 5.35
CA PHE A 29 -13.95 2.71 4.93
C PHE A 29 -13.68 2.34 3.45
N THR A 30 -14.02 1.12 3.04
CA THR A 30 -13.89 0.68 1.65
C THR A 30 -14.72 1.53 0.70
N ILE A 31 -15.99 1.80 1.05
CA ILE A 31 -16.88 2.65 0.25
C ILE A 31 -16.31 4.06 0.14
N SER A 32 -15.86 4.64 1.25
CA SER A 32 -15.30 5.99 1.29
C SER A 32 -14.07 6.12 0.39
N ILE A 33 -13.16 5.15 0.43
CA ILE A 33 -11.98 5.12 -0.44
C ILE A 33 -12.38 4.98 -1.90
N CYS A 34 -13.32 4.10 -2.23
CA CYS A 34 -13.79 3.92 -3.61
C CYS A 34 -14.45 5.20 -4.15
N ILE A 35 -15.26 5.88 -3.32
CA ILE A 35 -15.88 7.16 -3.71
C ILE A 35 -14.82 8.24 -3.92
N ALA A 36 -13.88 8.40 -2.96
CA ALA A 36 -12.83 9.40 -3.05
C ALA A 36 -11.97 9.21 -4.30
N ASN A 37 -11.55 7.97 -4.59
CA ASN A 37 -10.76 7.68 -5.78
C ASN A 37 -11.53 7.87 -7.08
N THR A 38 -12.80 7.48 -7.12
CA THR A 38 -13.65 7.76 -8.27
C THR A 38 -13.78 9.26 -8.50
N ALA A 39 -13.99 10.04 -7.44
CA ALA A 39 -14.06 11.50 -7.52
C ALA A 39 -12.74 12.11 -8.06
N ILE A 40 -11.59 11.66 -7.55
CA ILE A 40 -10.28 12.12 -8.04
C ILE A 40 -10.10 11.77 -9.52
N MET A 41 -10.45 10.55 -9.94
CA MET A 41 -10.40 10.15 -11.35
C MET A 41 -11.29 11.04 -12.22
N LEU A 42 -12.53 11.29 -11.81
CA LEU A 42 -13.47 12.13 -12.56
C LEU A 42 -13.01 13.57 -12.63
N LEU A 43 -12.45 14.14 -11.56
CA LEU A 43 -11.95 15.50 -11.52
C LEU A 43 -10.68 15.70 -12.35
N SER A 44 -9.90 14.65 -12.59
CA SER A 44 -8.70 14.74 -13.44
C SER A 44 -9.03 14.74 -14.95
N ILE A 45 -10.18 14.19 -15.36
CA ILE A 45 -10.58 14.12 -16.78
C ILE A 45 -10.65 15.49 -17.45
N PRO A 46 -11.23 16.56 -16.85
CA PRO A 46 -11.29 17.86 -17.50
C PRO A 46 -9.94 18.50 -17.79
N GLY A 47 -8.93 18.21 -16.94
CA GLY A 47 -7.58 18.76 -17.12
C GLY A 47 -6.79 18.14 -18.27
N TYR A 48 -7.08 16.90 -18.63
CA TYR A 48 -6.31 16.12 -19.61
C TYR A 48 -7.13 15.77 -20.88
N GLY A 49 -8.43 15.95 -20.85
CA GLY A 49 -9.34 15.46 -21.89
C GLY A 49 -9.69 13.98 -21.73
N PHE A 50 -10.93 13.62 -22.08
CA PHE A 50 -11.47 12.29 -21.86
C PHE A 50 -10.69 11.19 -22.61
N ALA A 51 -10.42 11.42 -23.91
CA ALA A 51 -9.71 10.46 -24.74
C ALA A 51 -8.27 10.23 -24.27
N ALA A 52 -7.55 11.31 -23.94
CA ALA A 52 -6.18 11.22 -23.41
C ALA A 52 -6.12 10.52 -22.06
N SER A 53 -7.11 10.75 -21.18
CA SER A 53 -7.20 10.08 -19.89
C SER A 53 -7.43 8.56 -20.03
N ILE A 54 -8.31 8.14 -20.93
CA ILE A 54 -8.54 6.71 -21.20
C ILE A 54 -7.31 6.07 -21.84
N GLN A 55 -6.71 6.72 -22.83
CA GLN A 55 -5.50 6.21 -23.47
C GLN A 55 -4.36 6.04 -22.47
N SER A 56 -4.15 7.04 -21.63
CA SER A 56 -3.16 7.01 -20.57
C SER A 56 -3.41 5.87 -19.59
N LEU A 57 -4.66 5.70 -19.14
CA LEU A 57 -5.04 4.60 -18.25
C LEU A 57 -4.76 3.23 -18.90
N VAL A 58 -5.18 3.04 -20.15
CA VAL A 58 -4.96 1.77 -20.89
C VAL A 58 -3.47 1.51 -21.07
N THR A 59 -2.70 2.53 -21.46
CA THR A 59 -1.25 2.41 -21.62
C THR A 59 -0.59 2.05 -20.30
N CYS A 60 -0.92 2.73 -19.20
CA CYS A 60 -0.42 2.39 -17.87
C CYS A 60 -0.75 0.95 -17.45
N LEU A 61 -1.95 0.46 -17.78
CA LEU A 61 -2.34 -0.93 -17.49
C LEU A 61 -1.52 -1.93 -18.29
N ILE A 62 -1.29 -1.67 -19.57
CA ILE A 62 -0.54 -2.57 -20.47
C ILE A 62 0.96 -2.56 -20.11
N THR A 63 1.53 -1.40 -19.85
CA THR A 63 2.96 -1.23 -19.55
C THR A 63 3.31 -1.45 -18.07
N PHE A 64 2.35 -1.80 -17.23
CA PHE A 64 2.53 -1.90 -15.78
C PHE A 64 3.16 -0.64 -15.16
N GLY A 65 2.76 0.53 -15.65
CA GLY A 65 3.26 1.81 -15.15
C GLY A 65 4.64 2.24 -15.69
N ASP A 66 5.15 1.60 -16.74
CA ASP A 66 6.47 1.91 -17.31
C ASP A 66 6.44 3.00 -18.39
N ALA A 67 5.35 3.73 -18.45
CA ALA A 67 5.21 4.81 -19.42
C ALA A 67 5.80 6.09 -18.87
N ASP A 68 7.01 6.42 -19.30
CA ASP A 68 7.62 7.73 -19.04
C ASP A 68 6.72 8.85 -19.57
N GLY A 69 6.37 9.79 -18.68
CA GLY A 69 5.74 11.06 -19.06
C GLY A 69 4.22 11.06 -19.15
N TYR A 70 3.50 10.07 -18.64
CA TYR A 70 2.04 10.09 -18.66
C TYR A 70 1.44 10.91 -17.53
N ALA A 71 0.61 11.86 -17.98
CA ALA A 71 -0.03 12.91 -17.21
C ALA A 71 -1.10 12.44 -16.22
N LEU A 72 -1.52 11.18 -16.22
CA LEU A 72 -2.32 10.63 -15.16
C LEU A 72 -1.44 10.29 -13.94
N GLN A 73 -0.72 11.27 -13.46
CA GLN A 73 -0.25 11.31 -12.09
C GLN A 73 -1.46 11.53 -11.18
N LEU A 74 -2.40 10.59 -11.27
CA LEU A 74 -3.33 10.41 -10.20
C LEU A 74 -2.46 10.05 -9.01
N GLU A 75 -2.35 10.93 -8.03
CA GLU A 75 -1.71 10.65 -6.74
C GLU A 75 -2.46 9.56 -5.95
N ILE A 76 -3.00 8.57 -6.68
CA ILE A 76 -3.69 7.39 -6.16
C ILE A 76 -2.68 6.33 -5.72
N HIS A 77 -1.40 6.60 -5.85
CA HIS A 77 -0.37 5.60 -5.53
C HIS A 77 -0.49 5.01 -4.13
N ASP A 78 -0.84 5.82 -3.14
CA ASP A 78 -0.99 5.35 -1.76
C ASP A 78 -2.23 4.48 -1.57
N VAL A 79 -3.24 4.65 -2.39
CA VAL A 79 -4.46 3.85 -2.38
C VAL A 79 -4.20 2.40 -2.75
N THR A 80 -3.19 2.11 -3.58
CA THR A 80 -2.81 0.74 -3.92
C THR A 80 -2.54 -0.10 -2.67
N PHE A 81 -1.80 0.44 -1.70
CA PHE A 81 -1.50 -0.30 -0.46
C PHE A 81 -2.75 -0.53 0.39
N VAL A 82 -3.62 0.47 0.49
CA VAL A 82 -4.89 0.36 1.23
C VAL A 82 -5.82 -0.62 0.54
N CYS A 83 -5.97 -0.54 -0.78
CA CYS A 83 -6.75 -1.51 -1.55
C CYS A 83 -6.17 -2.92 -1.44
N GLY A 84 -4.83 -3.08 -1.37
CA GLY A 84 -4.18 -4.35 -1.12
C GLY A 84 -4.58 -4.98 0.22
N GLN A 85 -4.65 -4.18 1.28
CA GLN A 85 -5.14 -4.63 2.59
C GLN A 85 -6.62 -5.02 2.54
N MET A 86 -7.46 -4.26 1.82
CA MET A 86 -8.87 -4.58 1.64
C MET A 86 -9.05 -5.87 0.82
N ILE A 87 -8.24 -6.09 -0.22
CA ILE A 87 -8.23 -7.34 -0.98
C ILE A 87 -7.95 -8.52 -0.04
N LEU A 88 -6.92 -8.41 0.81
CA LEU A 88 -6.61 -9.44 1.79
C LEU A 88 -7.80 -9.72 2.72
N TYR A 89 -8.44 -8.67 3.25
CA TYR A 89 -9.60 -8.80 4.11
C TYR A 89 -10.77 -9.50 3.40
N TYR A 90 -11.19 -9.00 2.23
CA TYR A 90 -12.32 -9.58 1.50
C TYR A 90 -12.01 -10.97 0.92
N ALA A 91 -10.78 -11.26 0.55
CA ALA A 91 -10.40 -12.57 0.07
C ALA A 91 -10.39 -13.64 1.16
N VAL A 92 -9.98 -13.30 2.38
CA VAL A 92 -9.71 -14.29 3.43
C VAL A 92 -10.68 -14.20 4.61
N PHE A 93 -10.89 -13.00 5.16
CA PHE A 93 -11.52 -12.81 6.46
C PHE A 93 -13.02 -12.44 6.40
N ALA A 94 -13.47 -11.79 5.33
CA ALA A 94 -14.85 -11.32 5.23
C ALA A 94 -15.88 -12.44 5.40
N PRO A 95 -17.02 -12.19 6.09
CA PRO A 95 -18.08 -13.16 6.33
C PRO A 95 -18.64 -13.75 5.02
N ARG A 96 -19.06 -15.02 5.09
CA ARG A 96 -19.55 -15.80 3.93
C ARG A 96 -20.82 -16.58 4.25
N THR A 97 -21.53 -16.21 5.31
CA THR A 97 -22.65 -16.98 5.84
C THR A 97 -23.87 -16.88 4.93
N THR A 98 -24.24 -15.67 4.53
CA THR A 98 -25.43 -15.42 3.72
C THR A 98 -25.09 -15.20 2.23
N ARG A 99 -26.08 -15.40 1.35
CA ARG A 99 -25.94 -15.13 -0.09
C ARG A 99 -25.67 -13.63 -0.36
N GLN A 100 -26.26 -12.76 0.45
CA GLN A 100 -26.08 -11.32 0.34
C GLN A 100 -24.67 -10.90 0.72
N GLU A 101 -24.11 -11.44 1.81
CA GLU A 101 -22.71 -11.20 2.23
C GLU A 101 -21.72 -11.67 1.17
N LYS A 102 -21.94 -12.86 0.58
CA LYS A 102 -21.09 -13.34 -0.52
C LYS A 102 -21.10 -12.38 -1.69
N ARG A 103 -22.30 -11.86 -2.09
CA ARG A 103 -22.41 -10.90 -3.20
C ARG A 103 -21.72 -9.58 -2.90
N LYS A 104 -21.94 -9.01 -1.73
CA LYS A 104 -21.28 -7.77 -1.27
C LYS A 104 -19.77 -7.93 -1.25
N ARG A 105 -19.28 -9.03 -0.67
CA ARG A 105 -17.85 -9.35 -0.63
C ARG A 105 -17.21 -9.37 -2.02
N TRP A 106 -17.84 -10.05 -2.99
CA TRP A 106 -17.33 -10.09 -4.35
C TRP A 106 -17.31 -8.71 -5.00
N LEU A 107 -18.36 -7.91 -4.78
CA LEU A 107 -18.42 -6.55 -5.29
C LEU A 107 -17.26 -5.69 -4.74
N TYR A 108 -17.07 -5.69 -3.42
CA TYR A 108 -15.98 -4.93 -2.80
C TYR A 108 -14.60 -5.45 -3.19
N LEU A 109 -14.45 -6.76 -3.34
CA LEU A 109 -13.20 -7.34 -3.82
C LEU A 109 -12.87 -6.86 -5.25
N LEU A 110 -13.85 -6.88 -6.15
CA LEU A 110 -13.66 -6.40 -7.53
C LEU A 110 -13.34 -4.91 -7.56
N LEU A 111 -14.03 -4.08 -6.78
CA LEU A 111 -13.76 -2.66 -6.68
C LEU A 111 -12.34 -2.39 -6.14
N CYS A 112 -11.94 -3.09 -5.09
CA CYS A 112 -10.59 -2.96 -4.54
C CYS A 112 -9.51 -3.43 -5.54
N CYS A 113 -9.75 -4.52 -6.28
CA CYS A 113 -8.85 -4.97 -7.33
C CYS A 113 -8.72 -3.93 -8.46
N TRP A 114 -9.82 -3.30 -8.86
CA TRP A 114 -9.80 -2.23 -9.85
C TRP A 114 -8.90 -1.07 -9.40
N PHE A 115 -9.15 -0.49 -8.23
CA PHE A 115 -8.35 0.63 -7.72
C PHE A 115 -6.91 0.22 -7.40
N PHE A 116 -6.69 -1.02 -6.99
CA PHE A 116 -5.36 -1.58 -6.79
C PHE A 116 -4.55 -1.59 -8.10
N LEU A 117 -5.16 -2.01 -9.20
CA LEU A 117 -4.52 -2.02 -10.51
C LEU A 117 -4.30 -0.59 -11.04
N VAL A 118 -5.28 0.28 -10.88
CA VAL A 118 -5.17 1.70 -11.31
C VAL A 118 -4.08 2.45 -10.54
N GLY A 119 -3.84 2.11 -9.29
CA GLY A 119 -2.79 2.74 -8.46
C GLY A 119 -1.35 2.38 -8.86
N MET A 120 -1.13 1.37 -9.70
CA MET A 120 0.13 1.01 -10.40
C MET A 120 1.39 0.86 -9.55
N LYS A 121 1.28 0.45 -8.30
CA LYS A 121 2.45 0.10 -7.48
C LYS A 121 2.88 -1.35 -7.76
N ARG A 122 3.84 -1.53 -8.67
CA ARG A 122 4.34 -2.85 -9.07
C ARG A 122 4.73 -3.74 -7.89
N ILE A 123 5.39 -3.19 -6.88
CA ILE A 123 5.84 -3.94 -5.70
C ILE A 123 4.67 -4.41 -4.82
N ALA A 124 3.52 -3.75 -4.89
CA ALA A 124 2.34 -4.14 -4.12
C ALA A 124 1.72 -5.43 -4.64
N ILE A 125 1.83 -5.74 -5.93
CA ILE A 125 1.23 -6.93 -6.55
C ILE A 125 1.80 -8.22 -5.94
N PRO A 126 3.12 -8.49 -5.99
CA PRO A 126 3.69 -9.69 -5.39
C PRO A 126 3.48 -9.71 -3.87
N ALA A 127 3.52 -8.55 -3.20
CA ALA A 127 3.28 -8.47 -1.77
C ALA A 127 1.85 -8.91 -1.39
N VAL A 128 0.82 -8.41 -2.09
CA VAL A 128 -0.58 -8.79 -1.82
C VAL A 128 -0.81 -10.27 -2.12
N VAL A 129 -0.29 -10.78 -3.24
CA VAL A 129 -0.39 -12.22 -3.58
C VAL A 129 0.25 -13.07 -2.49
N LEU A 130 1.46 -12.72 -2.06
CA LEU A 130 2.17 -13.42 -1.00
C LEU A 130 1.38 -13.41 0.32
N PHE A 131 0.87 -12.24 0.75
CA PHE A 131 0.09 -12.13 1.98
C PHE A 131 -1.23 -12.89 1.91
N VAL A 132 -1.92 -12.88 0.77
CA VAL A 132 -3.15 -13.67 0.58
C VAL A 132 -2.84 -15.16 0.67
N LEU A 133 -1.77 -15.64 0.04
CA LEU A 133 -1.35 -17.04 0.11
C LEU A 133 -1.00 -17.45 1.54
N ILE A 134 -0.19 -16.67 2.24
CA ILE A 134 0.16 -16.90 3.64
C ILE A 134 -1.11 -16.96 4.51
N ALA A 135 -2.01 -15.99 4.35
CA ALA A 135 -3.23 -15.95 5.14
C ALA A 135 -4.15 -17.14 4.86
N LEU A 136 -4.25 -17.61 3.61
CA LEU A 136 -5.00 -18.83 3.27
C LEU A 136 -4.37 -20.09 3.87
N LEU A 137 -3.05 -20.20 3.87
CA LEU A 137 -2.32 -21.32 4.46
C LEU A 137 -2.48 -21.36 5.98
N LEU A 138 -2.40 -20.19 6.63
CA LEU A 138 -2.50 -20.05 8.09
C LEU A 138 -3.94 -20.11 8.61
N ARG A 139 -4.94 -19.84 7.77
CA ARG A 139 -6.35 -19.75 8.18
C ARG A 139 -6.87 -20.95 8.95
N LYS A 140 -6.40 -22.17 8.61
CA LYS A 140 -6.83 -23.42 9.23
C LYS A 140 -5.93 -23.87 10.39
N ARG A 141 -4.84 -23.18 10.65
CA ARG A 141 -3.86 -23.56 11.69
C ARG A 141 -4.11 -22.77 12.97
N LYS A 142 -4.04 -23.46 14.10
CA LYS A 142 -4.00 -22.81 15.42
C LYS A 142 -2.61 -22.21 15.59
N ILE A 143 -2.51 -20.90 15.54
CA ILE A 143 -1.25 -20.16 15.69
C ILE A 143 -1.01 -19.97 17.18
N PRO A 144 0.14 -20.42 17.72
CA PRO A 144 0.46 -20.24 19.14
C PRO A 144 0.67 -18.75 19.46
N GLY A 145 0.30 -18.34 20.68
CA GLY A 145 0.32 -16.92 21.07
C GLY A 145 1.68 -16.24 20.97
N TRP A 146 2.78 -16.99 21.15
CA TRP A 146 4.15 -16.47 21.02
C TRP A 146 4.52 -16.07 19.57
N PHE A 147 3.81 -16.58 18.58
CA PHE A 147 4.07 -16.30 17.18
C PHE A 147 3.90 -14.82 16.84
N TYR A 148 2.89 -14.16 17.43
CA TYR A 148 2.62 -12.74 17.14
C TYR A 148 3.76 -11.80 17.59
N PRO A 149 4.25 -11.88 18.84
CA PRO A 149 5.40 -11.07 19.24
C PRO A 149 6.66 -11.46 18.46
N ALA A 150 6.87 -12.72 18.13
CA ALA A 150 8.01 -13.14 17.33
C ALA A 150 8.01 -12.51 15.93
N VAL A 151 6.86 -12.48 15.25
CA VAL A 151 6.71 -11.77 13.96
C VAL A 151 7.00 -10.28 14.13
N GLY A 152 6.50 -9.65 15.19
CA GLY A 152 6.79 -8.24 15.48
C GLY A 152 8.29 -7.97 15.62
N VAL A 153 8.99 -8.78 16.39
CA VAL A 153 10.46 -8.68 16.53
C VAL A 153 11.17 -8.90 15.20
N CYS A 154 10.77 -9.92 14.42
CA CYS A 154 11.34 -10.16 13.10
C CYS A 154 11.13 -8.97 12.16
N CYS A 155 9.95 -8.33 12.16
CA CYS A 155 9.69 -7.13 11.35
C CYS A 155 10.60 -5.97 11.75
N ILE A 156 10.81 -5.74 13.05
CA ILE A 156 11.73 -4.69 13.55
C ILE A 156 13.17 -4.99 13.10
N LEU A 157 13.64 -6.21 13.30
CA LEU A 157 14.99 -6.61 12.89
C LEU A 157 15.19 -6.50 11.39
N PHE A 158 14.19 -6.92 10.60
CA PHE A 158 14.22 -6.76 9.15
C PHE A 158 14.29 -5.29 8.73
N PHE A 159 13.50 -4.43 9.38
CA PHE A 159 13.52 -2.99 9.11
C PHE A 159 14.88 -2.37 9.43
N LEU A 160 15.47 -2.70 10.57
CA LEU A 160 16.81 -2.23 10.94
C LEU A 160 17.88 -2.73 9.97
N ALA A 161 17.83 -4.01 9.58
CA ALA A 161 18.71 -4.58 8.58
C ALA A 161 18.54 -3.88 7.21
N PHE A 162 17.30 -3.58 6.81
CA PHE A 162 17.01 -2.82 5.59
C PHE A 162 17.65 -1.44 5.63
N LEU A 163 17.47 -0.67 6.72
CA LEU A 163 18.09 0.64 6.88
C LEU A 163 19.62 0.57 6.82
N TYR A 164 20.22 -0.44 7.47
CA TYR A 164 21.65 -0.69 7.39
C TYR A 164 22.11 -0.95 5.96
N CYS A 165 21.41 -1.83 5.24
CA CYS A 165 21.74 -2.17 3.86
C CYS A 165 21.58 -0.97 2.89
N VAL A 166 20.59 -0.09 3.13
CA VAL A 166 20.44 1.17 2.37
C VAL A 166 21.63 2.08 2.64
N ARG A 167 21.99 2.29 3.91
CA ARG A 167 23.09 3.18 4.30
C ARG A 167 24.43 2.80 3.66
N TYR A 168 24.74 1.52 3.64
CA TYR A 168 26.01 1.02 3.08
C TYR A 168 25.95 0.67 1.59
N GLY A 169 24.86 1.03 0.91
CA GLY A 169 24.67 0.80 -0.52
C GLY A 169 24.65 -0.68 -0.93
N VAL A 170 24.37 -1.59 0.03
CA VAL A 170 24.31 -3.03 -0.24
C VAL A 170 23.15 -3.34 -1.19
N ILE A 171 22.00 -2.69 -0.97
CA ILE A 171 20.80 -2.88 -1.81
C ILE A 171 21.06 -2.39 -3.23
N SER A 172 21.67 -1.20 -3.39
CA SER A 172 21.98 -0.66 -4.72
C SER A 172 22.92 -1.60 -5.49
N ARG A 173 23.97 -2.10 -4.85
CA ARG A 173 24.89 -3.07 -5.46
C ARG A 173 24.18 -4.37 -5.84
N LEU A 174 23.33 -4.88 -4.97
CA LEU A 174 22.58 -6.12 -5.23
C LEU A 174 21.61 -5.95 -6.41
N LEU A 175 20.82 -4.87 -6.43
CA LEU A 175 19.85 -4.63 -7.51
C LEU A 175 20.54 -4.38 -8.85
N ASN A 176 21.64 -3.62 -8.84
CA ASN A 176 22.45 -3.40 -10.05
C ASN A 176 23.07 -4.71 -10.59
N SER A 177 23.43 -5.67 -9.71
CA SER A 177 23.92 -6.98 -10.15
C SER A 177 22.86 -7.82 -10.86
N PHE A 178 21.56 -7.57 -10.57
CA PHE A 178 20.42 -8.17 -11.24
C PHE A 178 19.90 -7.35 -12.43
N GLY A 179 20.54 -6.23 -12.78
CA GLY A 179 20.10 -5.35 -13.86
C GLY A 179 18.78 -4.61 -13.56
N ILE A 180 18.42 -4.49 -12.28
CA ILE A 180 17.19 -3.81 -11.87
C ILE A 180 17.50 -2.33 -11.67
N ASP A 181 16.88 -1.47 -12.50
CA ASP A 181 16.99 -0.03 -12.37
C ASP A 181 16.28 0.46 -11.09
N MET A 182 16.99 1.27 -10.32
CA MET A 182 16.51 1.85 -9.07
C MET A 182 15.65 3.10 -9.27
N MET A 183 15.44 3.55 -10.52
CA MET A 183 14.65 4.74 -10.87
C MET A 183 15.04 5.99 -10.04
N GLY A 184 16.36 6.23 -9.88
CA GLY A 184 16.90 7.37 -9.14
C GLY A 184 16.81 7.29 -7.61
N ARG A 185 16.35 6.16 -7.04
CA ARG A 185 16.28 5.98 -5.57
C ARG A 185 17.66 5.91 -4.93
N ASP A 186 18.64 5.35 -5.62
CA ASP A 186 20.05 5.35 -5.21
C ASP A 186 20.59 6.76 -5.02
N TYR A 187 20.24 7.68 -5.92
CA TYR A 187 20.57 9.10 -5.79
C TYR A 187 19.87 9.71 -4.56
N LEU A 188 18.58 9.49 -4.38
CA LEU A 188 17.83 9.97 -3.20
C LEU A 188 18.42 9.42 -1.90
N TRP A 189 18.78 8.14 -1.88
CA TRP A 189 19.39 7.52 -0.71
C TRP A 189 20.81 8.06 -0.44
N SER A 190 21.60 8.31 -1.47
CA SER A 190 22.93 8.92 -1.31
C SER A 190 22.85 10.34 -0.75
N MET A 191 21.86 11.13 -1.17
CA MET A 191 21.60 12.46 -0.61
C MET A 191 21.10 12.41 0.84
N ALA A 192 20.28 11.43 1.19
CA ALA A 192 19.77 11.28 2.55
C ALA A 192 20.80 10.70 3.53
N ASN A 193 21.77 9.92 3.04
CA ASN A 193 22.76 9.19 3.85
C ASN A 193 23.55 10.06 4.84
N PRO A 194 24.04 11.28 4.48
CA PRO A 194 24.76 12.14 5.41
C PRO A 194 23.94 12.61 6.61
N TYR A 195 22.61 12.55 6.49
CA TYR A 195 21.67 12.98 7.54
C TYR A 195 21.19 11.82 8.43
N TYR A 196 21.58 10.57 8.09
CA TYR A 196 21.25 9.38 8.89
C TYR A 196 22.40 9.01 9.83
N GLU A 197 22.16 9.18 11.12
CA GLU A 197 23.04 8.64 12.16
C GLU A 197 22.33 7.45 12.84
N PHE A 198 22.98 6.28 12.88
CA PHE A 198 22.54 5.14 13.68
C PHE A 198 22.95 5.38 15.15
N SER A 199 22.19 6.20 15.85
CA SER A 199 22.39 6.48 17.26
C SER A 199 21.03 6.39 17.97
N ILE A 200 21.05 5.91 19.22
CA ILE A 200 19.85 5.81 20.06
C ILE A 200 19.25 7.20 20.35
N THR A 201 20.07 8.24 20.28
CA THR A 201 19.67 9.64 20.52
C THR A 201 19.20 10.35 19.25
N TYR A 202 19.25 9.70 18.10
CA TYR A 202 18.83 10.31 16.86
C TYR A 202 17.30 10.31 16.71
N ILE A 203 16.72 11.46 16.97
CA ILE A 203 15.28 11.71 16.77
C ILE A 203 15.08 12.40 15.43
N GLY A 204 15.56 11.88 14.34
CA GLY A 204 15.37 12.40 13.00
C GLY A 204 15.24 13.92 12.86
N ARG A 205 15.95 14.53 11.96
CA ARG A 205 15.63 15.90 11.54
C ARG A 205 14.36 15.82 10.69
N GLY A 206 13.23 16.27 11.25
CA GLY A 206 12.00 16.36 10.49
C GLY A 206 12.23 17.28 9.28
N LEU A 207 12.13 16.72 8.07
CA LEU A 207 11.98 17.46 6.82
C LEU A 207 10.54 17.91 6.70
#